data_455cab7f19d62b665c0879a641fc37a3
#
_entry.id   455cab7f19d62b665c0879a641fc37a3
#
_cell.length_a   1.000
_cell.length_b   1.000
_cell.length_c   1.000
_cell.angle_alpha   90.00
_cell.angle_beta   90.00
_cell.angle_gamma   90.00
#
_symmetry.space_group_name_H-M   'P 1'
#
loop_
_entity.id
_entity.type
_entity.pdbx_description
1 polymer ?
#
loop_
_entity_poly.entity_id
_entity_poly.type
_entity_poly.pdbx_seq_one_letter_code
_entity_poly.pdbx_strand_id
1 'polypeptide(L)'
;MCKKANAALSKSAIVFLLLVLSQGVQAQKPDYRLGEWVGDQFSESAKPFFHQVVLQSGYQLLTGSGKDGQIVLNSSGSVSAAFSDNTLMNKTGFTPFFSGLYRVSPNLWLGGLFSGFRAGEDVIILSGYAAEMIPGGDTENSKPWSIEVSRRNLEGADDFSLKTVSVTLSRRINFGKALLLYGVGSAFFNVNIHAVSPVDGKKFKTRMEGQINALSGGVEYPFGGLISGLKVSLSAQGTSIMLSLGMVIN
;
A
#
# COMPACT_ATOMS: atom_id res chain seq x y z
N MET A 1 28.23 11.48 -27.00
CA MET A 1 28.16 12.30 -25.77
C MET A 1 26.81 12.24 -25.03
N CYS A 2 25.68 12.03 -25.67
CA CYS A 2 24.35 11.97 -25.01
C CYS A 2 24.11 10.83 -23.98
N LYS A 3 24.71 9.66 -24.15
CA LYS A 3 24.49 8.51 -23.23
C LYS A 3 25.05 8.74 -21.80
N LYS A 4 26.12 9.53 -21.63
CA LYS A 4 26.68 9.81 -20.29
C LYS A 4 25.87 10.84 -19.51
N ALA A 5 25.19 11.77 -20.16
CA ALA A 5 24.34 12.79 -19.53
C ALA A 5 23.07 12.15 -18.92
N ASN A 6 22.44 11.19 -19.62
CA ASN A 6 21.27 10.50 -19.10
C ASN A 6 21.56 9.63 -17.86
N ALA A 7 22.75 9.03 -17.76
CA ALA A 7 23.14 8.26 -16.60
C ALA A 7 23.43 9.12 -15.35
N ALA A 8 23.93 10.33 -15.54
CA ALA A 8 24.15 11.28 -14.45
C ALA A 8 22.84 11.86 -13.90
N LEU A 9 21.91 12.22 -14.79
CA LEU A 9 20.56 12.68 -14.39
C LEU A 9 19.79 11.58 -13.60
N SER A 10 19.91 10.34 -14.03
CA SER A 10 19.31 9.18 -13.34
C SER A 10 19.81 9.02 -11.90
N LYS A 11 21.12 9.14 -11.68
CA LYS A 11 21.73 9.02 -10.34
C LYS A 11 21.32 10.17 -9.43
N SER A 12 21.28 11.40 -9.93
CA SER A 12 20.86 12.57 -9.16
C SER A 12 19.38 12.53 -8.80
N ALA A 13 18.52 12.03 -9.68
CA ALA A 13 17.10 11.84 -9.39
C ALA A 13 16.86 10.78 -8.30
N ILE A 14 17.65 9.70 -8.30
CA ILE A 14 17.59 8.67 -7.25
C ILE A 14 18.02 9.23 -5.90
N VAL A 15 19.12 9.98 -5.86
CA VAL A 15 19.61 10.62 -4.63
C VAL A 15 18.60 11.64 -4.11
N PHE A 16 18.01 12.45 -5.01
CA PHE A 16 16.96 13.40 -4.65
C PHE A 16 15.70 12.72 -4.11
N LEU A 17 15.27 11.64 -4.73
CA LEU A 17 14.11 10.86 -4.28
C LEU A 17 14.37 10.17 -2.94
N LEU A 18 15.58 9.61 -2.73
CA LEU A 18 16.01 9.06 -1.44
C LEU A 18 16.08 10.14 -0.37
N LEU A 19 16.54 11.37 -0.70
CA LEU A 19 16.53 12.51 0.20
C LEU A 19 15.10 12.97 0.54
N VAL A 20 14.20 13.04 -0.44
CA VAL A 20 12.79 13.38 -0.20
C VAL A 20 12.10 12.31 0.64
N LEU A 21 12.35 11.04 0.37
CA LEU A 21 11.84 9.94 1.19
C LEU A 21 12.43 9.95 2.60
N SER A 22 13.71 10.30 2.77
CA SER A 22 14.35 10.40 4.08
C SER A 22 13.87 11.62 4.89
N GLN A 23 13.49 12.72 4.25
CA GLN A 23 12.90 13.89 4.92
C GLN A 23 11.42 13.66 5.28
N GLY A 24 10.71 12.87 4.51
CA GLY A 24 9.34 12.42 4.85
C GLY A 24 9.28 11.54 6.11
N VAL A 25 10.41 11.00 6.55
CA VAL A 25 10.53 10.21 7.81
C VAL A 25 10.38 11.06 9.08
N GLN A 26 10.42 12.38 8.98
CA GLN A 26 9.99 13.27 10.07
C GLN A 26 8.46 13.51 10.08
N ALA A 27 7.73 13.05 9.05
CA ALA A 27 6.28 12.98 9.07
C ALA A 27 5.84 12.10 10.25
N GLN A 28 4.87 12.57 11.00
CA GLN A 28 4.32 11.98 12.23
C GLN A 28 4.48 10.46 12.28
N LYS A 29 5.24 9.99 13.27
CA LYS A 29 5.38 8.55 13.50
C LYS A 29 4.00 7.99 13.73
N PRO A 30 3.59 6.94 13.00
CA PRO A 30 2.32 6.28 13.27
C PRO A 30 2.29 5.81 14.72
N ASP A 31 1.15 5.96 15.38
CA ASP A 31 0.91 5.44 16.72
C ASP A 31 -0.29 4.50 16.65
N TYR A 32 -0.06 3.24 16.96
CA TYR A 32 -1.06 2.17 16.84
C TYR A 32 -1.60 1.72 18.20
N ARG A 33 -1.35 2.47 19.28
CA ARG A 33 -1.86 2.15 20.60
C ARG A 33 -3.34 2.51 20.71
N LEU A 34 -4.13 1.55 21.17
CA LEU A 34 -5.58 1.67 21.33
C LEU A 34 -6.01 1.87 22.79
N GLY A 35 -5.08 1.79 23.74
CA GLY A 35 -5.37 1.79 25.18
C GLY A 35 -6.22 2.95 25.69
N GLU A 36 -6.15 4.12 25.07
CA GLU A 36 -6.96 5.30 25.43
C GLU A 36 -8.44 5.18 25.04
N TRP A 37 -8.83 4.12 24.31
CA TRP A 37 -10.12 3.99 23.64
C TRP A 37 -10.97 2.83 24.10
N VAL A 38 -10.51 2.12 25.13
CA VAL A 38 -11.22 0.96 25.68
C VAL A 38 -12.45 1.42 26.44
N GLY A 39 -13.65 1.15 25.92
CA GLY A 39 -14.93 1.51 26.51
C GLY A 39 -16.09 0.95 25.69
N ASP A 40 -17.31 1.22 26.10
CA ASP A 40 -18.55 0.67 25.51
C ASP A 40 -18.76 1.06 24.02
N GLN A 41 -18.18 2.16 23.56
CA GLN A 41 -18.24 2.62 22.16
C GLN A 41 -16.96 2.35 21.37
N PHE A 42 -16.09 1.49 21.89
CA PHE A 42 -14.78 1.22 21.28
C PHE A 42 -14.87 0.82 19.82
N SER A 43 -15.79 -0.08 19.45
CA SER A 43 -15.90 -0.60 18.08
C SER A 43 -16.28 0.50 17.06
N GLU A 44 -17.12 1.45 17.45
CA GLU A 44 -17.53 2.56 16.57
C GLU A 44 -16.39 3.57 16.40
N SER A 45 -15.68 3.87 17.48
CA SER A 45 -14.56 4.83 17.48
C SER A 45 -13.30 4.29 16.80
N ALA A 46 -13.01 2.98 16.93
CA ALA A 46 -11.83 2.36 16.36
C ALA A 46 -11.99 1.96 14.88
N LYS A 47 -13.21 1.74 14.40
CA LYS A 47 -13.48 1.31 13.03
C LYS A 47 -12.91 2.26 11.96
N PRO A 48 -13.06 3.57 12.06
CA PRO A 48 -12.45 4.51 11.11
C PRO A 48 -10.91 4.42 11.08
N PHE A 49 -10.25 4.23 12.23
CA PHE A 49 -8.80 4.01 12.30
C PHE A 49 -8.38 2.78 11.50
N PHE A 50 -9.05 1.63 11.70
CA PHE A 50 -8.72 0.43 10.94
C PHE A 50 -9.02 0.57 9.45
N HIS A 51 -10.04 1.33 9.06
CA HIS A 51 -10.28 1.68 7.66
C HIS A 51 -9.08 2.40 7.05
N GLN A 52 -8.48 3.37 7.75
CA GLN A 52 -7.29 4.05 7.27
C GLN A 52 -6.07 3.15 7.17
N VAL A 53 -5.81 2.34 8.20
CA VAL A 53 -4.70 1.38 8.20
C VAL A 53 -4.83 0.43 7.00
N VAL A 54 -6.05 -0.04 6.69
CA VAL A 54 -6.31 -0.90 5.54
C VAL A 54 -6.10 -0.16 4.22
N LEU A 55 -6.56 1.09 4.08
CA LEU A 55 -6.33 1.91 2.88
C LEU A 55 -4.84 2.19 2.67
N GLN A 56 -4.13 2.53 3.74
CA GLN A 56 -2.72 2.87 3.72
C GLN A 56 -1.85 1.66 3.36
N SER A 57 -2.21 0.48 3.85
CA SER A 57 -1.54 -0.77 3.51
C SER A 57 -1.91 -1.30 2.12
N GLY A 58 -2.65 -0.51 1.31
CA GLY A 58 -3.06 -0.87 -0.05
C GLY A 58 -1.88 -1.28 -0.90
N TYR A 59 -2.04 -2.35 -1.68
CA TYR A 59 -1.02 -2.87 -2.56
C TYR A 59 -1.08 -2.18 -3.93
N GLN A 60 0.06 -1.85 -4.48
CA GLN A 60 0.15 -1.45 -5.87
C GLN A 60 1.14 -2.36 -6.57
N LEU A 61 0.64 -3.04 -7.59
CA LEU A 61 1.49 -3.76 -8.51
C LEU A 61 2.04 -2.77 -9.54
N LEU A 62 3.33 -2.41 -9.44
CA LEU A 62 4.03 -1.78 -10.54
C LEU A 62 4.39 -2.87 -11.55
N THR A 63 3.69 -2.88 -12.64
CA THR A 63 3.92 -3.85 -13.70
C THR A 63 4.88 -3.27 -14.72
N GLY A 64 6.08 -3.81 -14.76
CA GLY A 64 7.03 -3.50 -15.83
C GLY A 64 6.50 -3.90 -17.23
N SER A 65 7.24 -3.56 -18.25
CA SER A 65 6.92 -3.83 -19.66
C SER A 65 7.07 -5.32 -20.04
N GLY A 66 6.19 -6.10 -19.56
CA GLY A 66 5.62 -7.28 -20.16
C GLY A 66 6.44 -8.45 -20.71
N LYS A 67 7.62 -8.81 -20.19
CA LYS A 67 8.30 -10.07 -20.59
C LYS A 67 8.06 -11.17 -19.56
N ASP A 68 7.81 -12.39 -20.00
CA ASP A 68 7.72 -13.55 -19.10
C ASP A 68 9.04 -13.80 -18.39
N GLY A 69 8.96 -14.20 -17.13
CA GLY A 69 10.14 -14.35 -16.26
C GLY A 69 10.67 -13.03 -15.67
N GLN A 70 10.03 -11.90 -15.96
CA GLN A 70 10.44 -10.60 -15.45
C GLN A 70 10.17 -10.46 -13.94
N ILE A 71 11.12 -9.90 -13.22
CA ILE A 71 10.99 -9.53 -11.81
C ILE A 71 10.93 -8.00 -11.71
N VAL A 72 10.01 -7.50 -10.92
CA VAL A 72 9.95 -6.07 -10.57
C VAL A 72 10.10 -5.94 -9.07
N LEU A 73 11.11 -5.20 -8.63
CA LEU A 73 11.32 -4.88 -7.21
C LEU A 73 10.90 -3.43 -6.97
N ASN A 74 10.07 -3.20 -5.96
CA ASN A 74 9.53 -1.89 -5.65
C ASN A 74 9.84 -1.47 -4.21
N SER A 75 10.20 -0.21 -4.04
CA SER A 75 10.15 0.51 -2.76
C SER A 75 9.01 1.52 -2.83
N SER A 76 8.15 1.52 -1.84
CA SER A 76 6.95 2.36 -1.82
C SER A 76 6.75 2.97 -0.45
N GLY A 77 5.99 4.05 -0.41
CA GLY A 77 5.54 4.66 0.82
C GLY A 77 4.13 5.21 0.65
N SER A 78 3.31 5.07 1.68
CA SER A 78 1.94 5.55 1.66
C SER A 78 1.60 6.39 2.87
N VAL A 79 0.69 7.32 2.65
CA VAL A 79 0.03 8.12 3.68
C VAL A 79 -1.48 8.02 3.48
N SER A 80 -2.24 8.13 4.56
CA SER A 80 -3.70 8.17 4.49
C SER A 80 -4.26 9.32 5.31
N ALA A 81 -5.43 9.80 4.91
CA ALA A 81 -6.19 10.81 5.62
C ALA A 81 -7.67 10.41 5.67
N ALA A 82 -8.32 10.62 6.82
CA ALA A 82 -9.74 10.42 6.96
C ALA A 82 -10.53 11.65 6.56
N PHE A 83 -11.80 11.45 6.26
CA PHE A 83 -12.76 12.52 6.04
C PHE A 83 -13.54 12.92 7.30
N SER A 84 -13.32 12.24 8.43
CA SER A 84 -13.94 12.56 9.71
C SER A 84 -12.97 13.22 10.67
N ASP A 85 -13.47 14.14 11.52
CA ASP A 85 -12.69 14.88 12.53
C ASP A 85 -12.27 14.01 13.74
N ASN A 86 -12.30 12.70 13.64
CA ASN A 86 -11.92 11.82 14.73
C ASN A 86 -10.41 11.88 14.98
N THR A 87 -10.02 12.35 16.16
CA THR A 87 -8.62 12.61 16.55
C THR A 87 -7.67 11.41 16.48
N LEU A 88 -8.19 10.18 16.50
CA LEU A 88 -7.40 8.96 16.30
C LEU A 88 -6.77 8.87 14.92
N MET A 89 -7.37 9.49 13.95
CA MET A 89 -7.06 9.31 12.55
C MET A 89 -5.78 10.00 12.09
N ASN A 90 -5.28 10.94 12.88
CA ASN A 90 -4.01 11.63 12.60
C ASN A 90 -2.78 10.77 12.95
N LYS A 91 -2.98 9.54 13.45
CA LYS A 91 -1.91 8.67 13.91
C LYS A 91 -1.37 7.69 12.87
N THR A 92 -1.94 7.62 11.66
CA THR A 92 -1.53 6.63 10.66
C THR A 92 -0.19 6.93 9.97
N GLY A 93 0.30 8.15 10.02
CA GLY A 93 1.64 8.54 9.56
C GLY A 93 2.06 7.97 8.20
N PHE A 94 3.36 7.92 7.94
CA PHE A 94 3.95 7.35 6.73
C PHE A 94 4.27 5.86 6.94
N THR A 95 3.81 5.00 6.04
CA THR A 95 4.14 3.57 6.03
C THR A 95 5.01 3.22 4.83
N PRO A 96 6.30 2.88 5.05
CA PRO A 96 7.17 2.36 3.99
C PRO A 96 6.87 0.89 3.74
N PHE A 97 7.09 0.39 2.52
CA PHE A 97 7.10 -1.04 2.23
C PHE A 97 7.89 -1.38 0.98
N PHE A 98 8.35 -2.62 0.93
CA PHE A 98 9.04 -3.21 -0.21
C PHE A 98 8.15 -4.29 -0.80
N SER A 99 8.15 -4.40 -2.12
CA SER A 99 7.43 -5.46 -2.79
C SER A 99 8.24 -6.01 -3.96
N GLY A 100 8.00 -7.28 -4.25
CA GLY A 100 8.53 -7.96 -5.41
C GLY A 100 7.42 -8.59 -6.22
N LEU A 101 7.51 -8.52 -7.52
CA LEU A 101 6.59 -9.10 -8.47
C LEU A 101 7.34 -9.98 -9.44
N TYR A 102 6.76 -11.13 -9.75
CA TYR A 102 7.24 -12.06 -10.74
C TYR A 102 6.15 -12.34 -11.77
N ARG A 103 6.49 -12.17 -13.05
CA ARG A 103 5.59 -12.51 -14.16
C ARG A 103 5.74 -13.98 -14.50
N VAL A 104 4.75 -14.75 -14.11
CA VAL A 104 4.69 -16.21 -14.36
C VAL A 104 4.34 -16.51 -15.82
N SER A 105 3.42 -15.72 -16.39
CA SER A 105 2.93 -15.86 -17.76
C SER A 105 2.41 -14.51 -18.27
N PRO A 106 2.07 -14.37 -19.57
CA PRO A 106 1.45 -13.15 -20.10
C PRO A 106 0.21 -12.70 -19.33
N ASN A 107 -0.46 -13.62 -18.64
CA ASN A 107 -1.73 -13.40 -17.98
C ASN A 107 -1.64 -13.38 -16.45
N LEU A 108 -0.50 -13.75 -15.86
CA LEU A 108 -0.39 -13.95 -14.42
C LEU A 108 0.88 -13.34 -13.84
N TRP A 109 0.69 -12.48 -12.84
CA TRP A 109 1.70 -11.98 -11.95
C TRP A 109 1.49 -12.50 -10.53
N LEU A 110 2.58 -12.85 -9.87
CA LEU A 110 2.59 -13.17 -8.44
C LEU A 110 3.50 -12.19 -7.73
N GLY A 111 3.11 -11.78 -6.53
CA GLY A 111 3.88 -10.82 -5.77
C GLY A 111 3.83 -11.04 -4.28
N GLY A 112 4.82 -10.45 -3.62
CA GLY A 112 4.89 -10.38 -2.18
C GLY A 112 5.24 -8.96 -1.73
N LEU A 113 4.82 -8.59 -0.53
CA LEU A 113 5.20 -7.35 0.12
C LEU A 113 5.69 -7.61 1.53
N PHE A 114 6.61 -6.78 1.96
CA PHE A 114 7.12 -6.78 3.32
C PHE A 114 7.44 -5.34 3.76
N SER A 115 7.17 -5.05 5.02
CA SER A 115 7.58 -3.82 5.68
C SER A 115 7.86 -4.07 7.15
N GLY A 116 8.87 -3.38 7.67
CA GLY A 116 9.13 -3.28 9.10
C GLY A 116 9.35 -1.82 9.45
N PHE A 117 8.56 -1.28 10.37
CA PHE A 117 8.68 0.11 10.82
C PHE A 117 8.28 0.25 12.28
N ARG A 118 8.67 1.38 12.89
CA ARG A 118 8.26 1.69 14.26
C ARG A 118 7.03 2.58 14.28
N ALA A 119 6.05 2.20 15.11
CA ALA A 119 4.85 2.96 15.41
C ALA A 119 4.79 3.22 16.91
N GLY A 120 5.23 4.39 17.36
CA GLY A 120 5.47 4.63 18.77
C GLY A 120 6.62 3.76 19.30
N GLU A 121 6.35 2.91 20.28
CA GLU A 121 7.29 1.94 20.85
C GLU A 121 7.26 0.59 20.12
N ASP A 122 6.19 0.30 19.39
CA ASP A 122 5.95 -0.97 18.72
C ASP A 122 6.79 -1.13 17.46
N VAL A 123 7.19 -2.36 17.15
CA VAL A 123 7.78 -2.75 15.87
C VAL A 123 6.71 -3.44 15.04
N ILE A 124 6.16 -2.70 14.08
CA ILE A 124 5.12 -3.18 13.19
C ILE A 124 5.73 -3.93 12.02
N ILE A 125 5.18 -5.09 11.74
CA ILE A 125 5.51 -5.91 10.58
C ILE A 125 4.27 -6.01 9.69
N LEU A 126 4.38 -5.50 8.47
CA LEU A 126 3.39 -5.68 7.42
C LEU A 126 3.93 -6.68 6.39
N SER A 127 3.22 -7.76 6.18
CA SER A 127 3.56 -8.78 5.19
C SER A 127 2.34 -9.13 4.34
N GLY A 128 2.57 -9.60 3.12
CA GLY A 128 1.47 -10.00 2.26
C GLY A 128 1.91 -10.61 0.94
N TYR A 129 0.92 -11.10 0.22
CA TYR A 129 1.08 -11.62 -1.13
C TYR A 129 -0.11 -11.21 -1.99
N ALA A 130 0.12 -11.18 -3.30
CA ALA A 130 -0.88 -10.88 -4.29
C ALA A 130 -0.73 -11.75 -5.54
N ALA A 131 -1.83 -11.96 -6.21
CA ALA A 131 -1.89 -12.50 -7.56
C ALA A 131 -2.70 -11.54 -8.42
N GLU A 132 -2.18 -11.19 -9.58
CA GLU A 132 -2.88 -10.39 -10.58
C GLU A 132 -3.06 -11.21 -11.86
N MET A 133 -4.29 -11.31 -12.30
CA MET A 133 -4.66 -11.96 -13.55
C MET A 133 -5.10 -10.92 -14.56
N ILE A 134 -4.56 -11.00 -15.78
CA ILE A 134 -4.88 -10.13 -16.91
C ILE A 134 -5.57 -10.98 -17.98
N PRO A 135 -6.93 -11.02 -18.04
CA PRO A 135 -7.64 -11.76 -19.07
C PRO A 135 -7.26 -11.27 -20.47
N GLY A 136 -6.87 -12.19 -21.36
CA GLY A 136 -6.43 -11.84 -22.70
C GLY A 136 -4.94 -11.47 -22.82
N GLY A 137 -4.21 -11.47 -21.72
CA GLY A 137 -2.78 -11.12 -21.69
C GLY A 137 -2.50 -9.64 -21.80
N ASP A 138 -1.27 -9.28 -21.40
CA ASP A 138 -0.75 -7.92 -21.49
C ASP A 138 0.00 -7.74 -22.81
N THR A 139 -0.70 -7.28 -23.86
CA THR A 139 -0.11 -6.96 -25.16
C THR A 139 0.01 -5.44 -25.32
N GLU A 140 1.02 -4.96 -26.04
CA GLU A 140 1.30 -3.52 -26.20
C GLU A 140 0.11 -2.69 -26.69
N ASN A 141 -0.82 -3.29 -27.45
CA ASN A 141 -1.99 -2.62 -28.01
C ASN A 141 -3.28 -2.89 -27.25
N SER A 142 -3.26 -3.73 -26.21
CA SER A 142 -4.45 -4.00 -25.42
C SER A 142 -4.62 -2.94 -24.32
N LYS A 143 -5.87 -2.69 -23.96
CA LYS A 143 -6.23 -1.94 -22.75
C LYS A 143 -6.77 -2.96 -21.73
N PRO A 144 -5.89 -3.77 -21.16
CA PRO A 144 -6.34 -4.94 -20.42
C PRO A 144 -7.03 -4.52 -19.12
N TRP A 145 -8.09 -5.23 -18.83
CA TRP A 145 -8.60 -5.34 -17.47
C TRP A 145 -7.70 -6.29 -16.69
N SER A 146 -7.53 -6.04 -15.43
CA SER A 146 -6.86 -6.95 -14.51
C SER A 146 -7.67 -7.15 -13.25
N ILE A 147 -7.57 -8.35 -12.70
CA ILE A 147 -8.14 -8.72 -11.40
C ILE A 147 -6.98 -9.04 -10.48
N GLU A 148 -6.86 -8.29 -9.41
CA GLU A 148 -5.90 -8.53 -8.34
C GLU A 148 -6.61 -9.11 -7.14
N VAL A 149 -6.06 -10.17 -6.55
CA VAL A 149 -6.42 -10.69 -5.24
C VAL A 149 -5.20 -10.60 -4.36
N SER A 150 -5.32 -9.99 -3.19
CA SER A 150 -4.22 -9.88 -2.25
C SER A 150 -4.64 -10.21 -0.82
N ARG A 151 -3.67 -10.71 -0.04
CA ARG A 151 -3.80 -10.89 1.40
C ARG A 151 -2.65 -10.20 2.10
N ARG A 152 -2.96 -9.54 3.21
CA ARG A 152 -1.99 -8.81 4.03
C ARG A 152 -2.23 -9.09 5.49
N ASN A 153 -1.12 -9.14 6.24
CA ASN A 153 -1.13 -9.27 7.69
C ASN A 153 -0.31 -8.11 8.26
N LEU A 154 -0.85 -7.44 9.26
CA LEU A 154 -0.14 -6.46 10.08
C LEU A 154 -0.07 -7.02 11.49
N GLU A 155 1.14 -7.16 11.98
CA GLU A 155 1.48 -7.76 13.28
C GLU A 155 2.49 -6.88 14.01
N GLY A 156 2.70 -7.12 15.30
CA GLY A 156 3.69 -6.41 16.10
C GLY A 156 3.16 -5.18 16.83
N ALA A 157 1.89 -4.78 16.62
CA ALA A 157 1.24 -3.84 17.50
C ALA A 157 0.82 -4.55 18.81
N ASP A 158 1.12 -3.92 19.95
CA ASP A 158 0.80 -4.49 21.27
C ASP A 158 -0.70 -4.65 21.47
N ASP A 159 -1.51 -3.78 20.87
CA ASP A 159 -2.95 -3.72 21.11
C ASP A 159 -3.79 -4.50 20.08
N PHE A 160 -3.25 -4.83 18.90
CA PHE A 160 -4.02 -5.54 17.87
C PHE A 160 -3.18 -6.24 16.81
N SER A 161 -3.82 -7.15 16.09
CA SER A 161 -3.34 -7.69 14.81
C SER A 161 -4.43 -7.55 13.76
N LEU A 162 -4.03 -7.24 12.51
CA LEU A 162 -4.96 -6.99 11.39
C LEU A 162 -4.66 -7.94 10.23
N LYS A 163 -5.70 -8.59 9.73
CA LYS A 163 -5.66 -9.39 8.51
C LYS A 163 -6.60 -8.77 7.48
N THR A 164 -6.13 -8.65 6.25
CA THR A 164 -6.90 -8.07 5.15
C THR A 164 -6.83 -8.97 3.93
N VAL A 165 -7.96 -9.17 3.30
CA VAL A 165 -8.07 -9.78 1.96
C VAL A 165 -8.74 -8.75 1.06
N SER A 166 -8.15 -8.49 -0.11
CA SER A 166 -8.73 -7.53 -1.06
C SER A 166 -8.84 -8.10 -2.46
N VAL A 167 -9.85 -7.64 -3.17
CA VAL A 167 -10.08 -7.90 -4.59
C VAL A 167 -10.18 -6.56 -5.29
N THR A 168 -9.41 -6.36 -6.34
CA THR A 168 -9.41 -5.14 -7.13
C THR A 168 -9.60 -5.47 -8.60
N LEU A 169 -10.54 -4.80 -9.25
CA LEU A 169 -10.70 -4.78 -10.70
C LEU A 169 -10.13 -3.46 -11.21
N SER A 170 -9.14 -3.52 -12.08
CA SER A 170 -8.50 -2.33 -12.62
C SER A 170 -8.35 -2.40 -14.14
N ARG A 171 -8.16 -1.24 -14.74
CA ARG A 171 -7.88 -1.10 -16.16
C ARG A 171 -6.65 -0.25 -16.36
N ARG A 172 -5.86 -0.61 -17.37
CA ARG A 172 -4.63 0.07 -17.78
C ARG A 172 -4.82 0.75 -19.11
N ILE A 173 -4.31 1.96 -19.23
CA ILE A 173 -4.34 2.75 -20.48
C ILE A 173 -2.95 3.31 -20.70
N ASN A 174 -2.35 2.96 -21.85
CA ASN A 174 -1.10 3.57 -22.30
C ASN A 174 -1.33 5.01 -22.76
N PHE A 175 -0.60 5.96 -22.20
CA PHE A 175 -0.62 7.35 -22.57
C PHE A 175 0.82 7.82 -22.84
N GLY A 176 1.25 7.69 -24.08
CA GLY A 176 2.64 7.90 -24.46
C GLY A 176 3.58 6.93 -23.74
N LYS A 177 4.49 7.48 -22.89
CA LYS A 177 5.36 6.65 -22.03
C LYS A 177 4.74 6.33 -20.68
N ALA A 178 3.69 7.01 -20.30
CA ALA A 178 3.00 6.79 -19.03
C ALA A 178 1.96 5.68 -19.16
N LEU A 179 1.76 4.93 -18.08
CA LEU A 179 0.68 3.99 -17.91
C LEU A 179 -0.29 4.56 -16.87
N LEU A 180 -1.52 4.83 -17.29
CA LEU A 180 -2.60 5.24 -16.40
C LEU A 180 -3.34 3.99 -15.90
N LEU A 181 -3.62 3.97 -14.60
CA LEU A 181 -4.38 2.92 -13.95
C LEU A 181 -5.61 3.52 -13.29
N TYR A 182 -6.73 2.85 -13.38
CA TYR A 182 -7.91 3.16 -12.59
C TYR A 182 -8.67 1.88 -12.28
N GLY A 183 -9.34 1.85 -11.14
CA GLY A 183 -10.02 0.65 -10.72
C GLY A 183 -10.92 0.86 -9.52
N VAL A 184 -11.62 -0.22 -9.20
CA VAL A 184 -12.47 -0.35 -8.01
C VAL A 184 -12.03 -1.58 -7.24
N GLY A 185 -12.08 -1.50 -5.93
CA GLY A 185 -11.70 -2.63 -5.09
C GLY A 185 -12.50 -2.69 -3.81
N SER A 186 -12.53 -3.90 -3.25
CA SER A 186 -13.08 -4.17 -1.92
C SER A 186 -12.01 -4.84 -1.09
N ALA A 187 -11.82 -4.37 0.14
CA ALA A 187 -10.95 -4.96 1.12
C ALA A 187 -11.78 -5.39 2.34
N PHE A 188 -11.70 -6.66 2.66
CA PHE A 188 -12.32 -7.26 3.84
C PHE A 188 -11.24 -7.40 4.91
N PHE A 189 -11.50 -6.93 6.10
CA PHE A 189 -10.53 -6.98 7.17
C PHE A 189 -11.08 -7.60 8.44
N ASN A 190 -10.18 -8.19 9.20
CA ASN A 190 -10.42 -8.78 10.49
C ASN A 190 -9.34 -8.30 11.46
N VAL A 191 -9.75 -7.72 12.55
CA VAL A 191 -8.88 -7.22 13.61
C VAL A 191 -9.11 -8.03 14.87
N ASN A 192 -8.05 -8.60 15.42
CA ASN A 192 -8.06 -9.13 16.77
C ASN A 192 -7.47 -8.08 17.71
N ILE A 193 -8.25 -7.61 18.63
CA ILE A 193 -7.89 -6.55 19.58
C ILE A 193 -7.61 -7.21 20.94
N HIS A 194 -6.52 -6.80 21.57
CA HIS A 194 -6.05 -7.32 22.87
C HIS A 194 -5.47 -6.22 23.76
N ALA A 195 -6.06 -5.05 23.68
CA ALA A 195 -5.64 -3.85 24.42
C ALA A 195 -5.82 -3.99 25.93
N VAL A 196 -5.06 -3.18 26.67
CA VAL A 196 -5.19 -3.04 28.12
C VAL A 196 -5.80 -1.69 28.44
N SER A 197 -6.88 -1.68 29.22
CA SER A 197 -7.52 -0.43 29.66
C SER A 197 -6.57 0.37 30.55
N PRO A 198 -6.28 1.63 30.26
CA PRO A 198 -5.42 2.47 31.08
C PRO A 198 -6.09 2.89 32.39
N VAL A 199 -7.42 2.74 32.50
CA VAL A 199 -8.19 3.18 33.67
C VAL A 199 -8.17 2.13 34.80
N ASP A 200 -8.36 0.86 34.45
CA ASP A 200 -8.52 -0.22 35.43
C ASP A 200 -7.55 -1.39 35.20
N GLY A 201 -6.63 -1.29 34.24
CA GLY A 201 -5.64 -2.32 33.93
C GLY A 201 -6.22 -3.63 33.39
N LYS A 202 -7.54 -3.68 33.10
CA LYS A 202 -8.17 -4.89 32.60
C LYS A 202 -7.83 -5.15 31.14
N LYS A 203 -7.59 -6.42 30.83
CA LYS A 203 -7.37 -6.88 29.45
C LYS A 203 -8.69 -6.92 28.72
N PHE A 204 -8.74 -6.22 27.61
CA PHE A 204 -9.87 -6.19 26.70
C PHE A 204 -9.55 -7.04 25.46
N LYS A 205 -10.37 -8.03 25.18
CA LYS A 205 -10.24 -8.86 23.97
C LYS A 205 -11.54 -8.81 23.18
N THR A 206 -11.44 -8.36 21.95
CA THR A 206 -12.57 -8.38 21.02
C THR A 206 -12.09 -8.61 19.59
N ARG A 207 -13.03 -8.93 18.74
CA ARG A 207 -12.79 -9.07 17.31
C ARG A 207 -13.67 -8.09 16.56
N MET A 208 -13.09 -7.42 15.58
CA MET A 208 -13.78 -6.52 14.69
C MET A 208 -13.60 -6.98 13.25
N GLU A 209 -14.67 -6.93 12.48
CA GLU A 209 -14.66 -7.20 11.05
C GLU A 209 -15.22 -6.00 10.30
N GLY A 210 -14.73 -5.80 9.09
CA GLY A 210 -15.21 -4.71 8.26
C GLY A 210 -14.87 -4.90 6.79
N GLN A 211 -15.45 -4.00 5.99
CA GLN A 211 -15.23 -3.92 4.57
C GLN A 211 -15.00 -2.46 4.17
N ILE A 212 -14.08 -2.26 3.24
CA ILE A 212 -13.82 -0.99 2.60
C ILE A 212 -13.98 -1.16 1.10
N ASN A 213 -14.75 -0.27 0.49
CA ASN A 213 -14.82 -0.14 -0.95
C ASN A 213 -14.07 1.13 -1.34
N ALA A 214 -13.20 1.02 -2.33
CA ALA A 214 -12.39 2.14 -2.77
C ALA A 214 -12.34 2.24 -4.30
N LEU A 215 -12.34 3.48 -4.77
CA LEU A 215 -11.93 3.84 -6.11
C LEU A 215 -10.43 4.12 -6.08
N SER A 216 -9.71 3.71 -7.10
CA SER A 216 -8.29 3.99 -7.22
C SER A 216 -7.95 4.55 -8.59
N GLY A 217 -7.00 5.48 -8.62
CA GLY A 217 -6.39 6.00 -9.83
C GLY A 217 -4.89 6.11 -9.62
N GLY A 218 -4.11 5.93 -10.70
CA GLY A 218 -2.67 6.01 -10.60
C GLY A 218 -2.01 6.24 -11.95
N VAL A 219 -0.74 6.58 -11.88
CA VAL A 219 0.13 6.73 -13.03
C VAL A 219 1.47 6.07 -12.76
N GLU A 220 1.96 5.34 -13.73
CA GLU A 220 3.31 4.80 -13.75
C GLU A 220 4.09 5.43 -14.89
N TYR A 221 5.33 5.75 -14.64
CA TYR A 221 6.21 6.37 -15.64
C TYR A 221 7.56 5.67 -15.66
N PRO A 222 7.93 4.97 -16.75
CA PRO A 222 9.22 4.32 -16.89
C PRO A 222 10.30 5.33 -17.26
N PHE A 223 11.46 5.25 -16.62
CA PHE A 223 12.64 6.03 -16.97
C PHE A 223 13.93 5.25 -16.69
N GLY A 224 14.70 4.98 -17.72
CA GLY A 224 16.04 4.42 -17.60
C GLY A 224 16.17 3.07 -16.88
N GLY A 225 15.17 2.18 -16.99
CA GLY A 225 15.13 0.88 -16.30
C GLY A 225 14.45 0.92 -14.91
N LEU A 226 14.04 2.11 -14.48
CA LEU A 226 13.23 2.32 -13.30
C LEU A 226 11.78 2.63 -13.70
N ILE A 227 10.85 2.42 -12.78
CA ILE A 227 9.45 2.79 -12.90
C ILE A 227 9.07 3.59 -11.67
N SER A 228 8.61 4.83 -11.86
CA SER A 228 7.99 5.60 -10.78
C SER A 228 6.48 5.45 -10.84
N GLY A 229 5.84 5.42 -9.68
CA GLY A 229 4.39 5.31 -9.58
C GLY A 229 3.80 6.24 -8.53
N LEU A 230 2.61 6.75 -8.86
CA LEU A 230 1.73 7.46 -7.93
C LEU A 230 0.36 6.79 -7.99
N LYS A 231 -0.19 6.45 -6.83
CA LYS A 231 -1.56 5.93 -6.71
C LYS A 231 -2.32 6.72 -5.67
N VAL A 232 -3.56 7.03 -5.97
CA VAL A 232 -4.53 7.61 -5.04
C VAL A 232 -5.68 6.62 -4.91
N SER A 233 -6.13 6.38 -3.68
CA SER A 233 -7.30 5.57 -3.39
C SER A 233 -8.29 6.38 -2.56
N LEU A 234 -9.56 6.33 -2.94
CA LEU A 234 -10.65 7.07 -2.33
C LEU A 234 -11.72 6.08 -1.84
N SER A 235 -12.14 6.22 -0.61
CA SER A 235 -13.26 5.48 -0.01
C SER A 235 -14.23 6.46 0.63
N ALA A 236 -15.37 5.98 1.12
CA ALA A 236 -16.31 6.80 1.88
C ALA A 236 -15.71 7.32 3.20
N GLN A 237 -14.68 6.66 3.75
CA GLN A 237 -14.09 6.96 5.05
C GLN A 237 -12.80 7.77 4.96
N GLY A 238 -12.18 7.85 3.78
CA GLY A 238 -10.90 8.55 3.65
C GLY A 238 -10.20 8.32 2.33
N THR A 239 -8.99 8.82 2.25
CA THR A 239 -8.11 8.72 1.08
C THR A 239 -6.75 8.18 1.48
N SER A 240 -6.06 7.54 0.53
CA SER A 240 -4.64 7.23 0.66
C SER A 240 -3.88 7.64 -0.59
N ILE A 241 -2.64 8.07 -0.40
CA ILE A 241 -1.70 8.40 -1.47
C ILE A 241 -0.47 7.53 -1.29
N MET A 242 -0.04 6.90 -2.37
CA MET A 242 1.13 6.05 -2.41
C MET A 242 2.07 6.50 -3.50
N LEU A 243 3.34 6.62 -3.13
CA LEU A 243 4.45 6.83 -4.04
C LEU A 243 5.27 5.55 -4.12
N SER A 244 5.75 5.21 -5.29
CA SER A 244 6.54 4.01 -5.52
C SER A 244 7.66 4.25 -6.52
N LEU A 245 8.75 3.51 -6.33
CA LEU A 245 9.87 3.41 -7.26
C LEU A 245 10.21 1.94 -7.45
N GLY A 246 10.11 1.49 -8.67
CA GLY A 246 10.41 0.10 -9.06
C GLY A 246 11.62 0.00 -9.96
N MET A 247 12.25 -1.17 -9.92
CA MET A 247 13.31 -1.58 -10.83
C MET A 247 12.92 -2.88 -11.51
N VAL A 248 13.08 -2.93 -12.82
CA VAL A 248 12.81 -4.12 -13.64
C VAL A 248 14.10 -4.90 -13.80
N ILE A 249 14.05 -6.19 -13.50
CA ILE A 249 15.12 -7.17 -13.69
C ILE A 249 14.65 -8.17 -14.74
N ASN A 250 15.39 -8.28 -15.83
CA ASN A 250 15.11 -9.20 -16.95
C ASN A 250 16.01 -10.43 -16.83
#